data_fe26d1be3f9a9e1a82f73b1c11ad7a8d
#
_entry.id   fe26d1be3f9a9e1a82f73b1c11ad7a8d
#
_cell.length_a   1.000
_cell.length_b   1.000
_cell.length_c   1.000
_cell.angle_alpha   90.00
_cell.angle_beta   90.00
_cell.angle_gamma   90.00
#
_symmetry.space_group_name_H-M   'P 1'
#
loop_
_entity.id
_entity.type
_entity.pdbx_description
1 polymer ?
#
loop_
_entity_poly.entity_id
_entity_poly.type
_entity_poly.pdbx_seq_one_letter_code
_entity_poly.pdbx_strand_id
1 'polypeptide(L)'
;AIGQVLWKNTLSPPSGNLTVTFVGADPTTGVFVEYNAETIQWIGYSLEDGHKMWGPTGDQTPLDFYYMGWSGMAPKLAYGNLYSCNSMGGMIYTYDLKTGNLLWTYGNGGEGNSTSSGFEVPGPYPTTIYAVGGGVLYTITGEHTFETPIFKGAVSRGINATDGTEIWTLSSAVASSSLTAIADGYATWCNGYDNQIYVVGRGPSVTTVSAPDVAASFGTPVVIKGTVMDISAGTTQNEQAARFPNGVPAMSDASMKDWMGYVYQQQPLPSEVLGVSVTLSVLDSNNNCYDIGTTTTDANGFYSYEWTPEIPGKFTVFATFAGTNGYWPSQAETAFTVMQAPEATAEPTPMPASMADLYLVPGIIGIIVAIAVVGAIIILMLRKR
;
A
#
# COMPACT_ATOMS: atom_id res chain seq x y z
N ALA A 1 36.96 -25.55 1.62
CA ALA A 1 37.58 -26.44 2.62
C ALA A 1 37.32 -25.85 4.01
N ILE A 2 36.54 -26.52 4.84
CA ILE A 2 36.21 -26.05 6.18
C ILE A 2 37.49 -26.13 7.05
N GLY A 3 37.88 -25.00 7.68
CA GLY A 3 39.05 -24.93 8.56
C GLY A 3 40.39 -24.82 7.86
N GLN A 4 40.45 -24.67 6.54
CA GLN A 4 41.70 -24.45 5.83
C GLN A 4 41.97 -22.95 5.68
N VAL A 5 43.20 -22.52 6.04
CA VAL A 5 43.66 -21.16 5.76
C VAL A 5 43.89 -21.02 4.26
N LEU A 6 43.12 -20.15 3.59
CA LEU A 6 43.25 -19.92 2.15
C LEU A 6 44.43 -18.98 1.84
N TRP A 7 44.58 -17.94 2.64
CA TRP A 7 45.67 -16.99 2.54
C TRP A 7 45.97 -16.36 3.93
N LYS A 8 47.13 -15.74 4.04
CA LYS A 8 47.52 -14.92 5.19
C LYS A 8 48.27 -13.69 4.67
N ASN A 9 47.76 -12.52 5.05
CA ASN A 9 48.40 -11.25 4.70
C ASN A 9 48.62 -10.41 5.97
N THR A 10 49.61 -9.53 5.95
CA THR A 10 49.84 -8.54 6.99
C THR A 10 49.53 -7.19 6.41
N LEU A 11 48.43 -6.59 6.86
CA LEU A 11 48.03 -5.24 6.41
C LEU A 11 48.98 -4.24 7.07
N SER A 12 49.48 -3.28 6.26
CA SER A 12 50.28 -2.19 6.80
C SER A 12 49.38 -1.27 7.62
N PRO A 13 49.77 -0.91 8.86
CA PRO A 13 49.00 0.06 9.63
C PRO A 13 48.90 1.39 8.87
N PRO A 14 47.76 2.09 8.92
CA PRO A 14 47.63 3.40 8.32
C PRO A 14 48.59 4.39 8.99
N SER A 15 49.01 5.42 8.26
CA SER A 15 49.84 6.52 8.84
C SER A 15 49.01 7.29 9.88
N GLY A 16 49.68 7.80 10.93
CA GLY A 16 49.04 8.68 11.89
C GLY A 16 48.54 8.02 13.17
N ASN A 17 48.95 6.78 13.46
CA ASN A 17 48.55 6.10 14.69
C ASN A 17 47.03 5.93 14.85
N LEU A 18 46.38 5.50 13.78
CA LEU A 18 44.95 5.30 13.75
C LEU A 18 44.53 3.96 14.35
N THR A 19 43.35 3.94 14.98
CA THR A 19 42.71 2.72 15.45
C THR A 19 42.01 2.07 14.28
N VAL A 20 42.39 0.86 13.91
CA VAL A 20 41.78 0.08 12.84
C VAL A 20 40.87 -0.98 13.40
N THR A 21 39.65 -1.05 12.91
CA THR A 21 38.67 -2.05 13.35
C THR A 21 38.14 -2.82 12.14
N PHE A 22 38.15 -4.15 12.21
CA PHE A 22 37.45 -4.99 11.24
C PHE A 22 35.93 -4.80 11.42
N VAL A 23 35.24 -4.51 10.33
CA VAL A 23 33.79 -4.20 10.31
C VAL A 23 32.96 -5.41 9.96
N GLY A 24 33.34 -6.08 8.90
CA GLY A 24 32.62 -7.22 8.37
C GLY A 24 33.10 -7.62 6.98
N ALA A 25 32.47 -8.64 6.43
CA ALA A 25 32.76 -9.15 5.10
C ALA A 25 31.47 -9.48 4.38
N ASP A 26 31.44 -9.23 3.09
CA ASP A 26 30.36 -9.66 2.18
C ASP A 26 30.93 -10.68 1.17
N PRO A 27 30.66 -11.98 1.36
CA PRO A 27 31.10 -13.01 0.42
C PRO A 27 30.53 -12.84 -0.99
N THR A 28 29.37 -12.17 -1.14
CA THR A 28 28.73 -11.97 -2.44
C THR A 28 29.51 -11.01 -3.32
N THR A 29 30.05 -9.94 -2.72
CA THR A 29 30.91 -8.99 -3.42
C THR A 29 32.39 -9.38 -3.37
N GLY A 30 32.77 -10.29 -2.47
CA GLY A 30 34.17 -10.71 -2.27
C GLY A 30 34.98 -9.67 -1.51
N VAL A 31 34.35 -8.82 -0.68
CA VAL A 31 35.00 -7.68 -0.01
C VAL A 31 34.87 -7.81 1.50
N PHE A 32 35.94 -7.53 2.24
CA PHE A 32 35.88 -7.19 3.66
C PHE A 32 36.26 -5.72 3.88
N VAL A 33 35.75 -5.15 4.98
CA VAL A 33 35.90 -3.72 5.25
C VAL A 33 36.56 -3.48 6.58
N GLU A 34 37.51 -2.57 6.61
CA GLU A 34 38.13 -1.98 7.82
C GLU A 34 37.68 -0.52 7.97
N TYR A 35 37.70 -0.09 9.22
CA TYR A 35 37.34 1.25 9.66
C TYR A 35 38.51 1.90 10.37
N ASN A 36 38.88 3.10 9.92
CA ASN A 36 39.83 3.96 10.63
C ASN A 36 39.03 4.89 11.54
N ALA A 37 39.09 4.65 12.86
CA ALA A 37 38.18 5.27 13.81
C ALA A 37 38.34 6.79 13.88
N GLU A 38 39.56 7.29 13.98
CA GLU A 38 39.83 8.72 14.18
C GLU A 38 39.55 9.61 12.96
N THR A 39 39.58 9.01 11.76
CA THR A 39 39.27 9.73 10.50
C THR A 39 37.88 9.41 9.98
N ILE A 40 37.17 8.45 10.62
CA ILE A 40 35.81 8.02 10.20
C ILE A 40 35.80 7.60 8.73
N GLN A 41 36.79 6.79 8.33
CA GLN A 41 36.99 6.37 6.95
C GLN A 41 36.99 4.86 6.79
N TRP A 42 36.54 4.40 5.65
CA TRP A 42 36.40 2.97 5.31
C TRP A 42 37.44 2.58 4.27
N ILE A 43 37.91 1.33 4.37
CA ILE A 43 38.84 0.72 3.43
C ILE A 43 38.34 -0.67 3.10
N GLY A 44 38.23 -0.98 1.82
CA GLY A 44 37.83 -2.29 1.31
C GLY A 44 39.00 -3.12 0.82
N TYR A 45 38.98 -4.41 1.19
CA TYR A 45 39.99 -5.39 0.83
C TYR A 45 39.35 -6.63 0.21
N SER A 46 40.08 -7.29 -0.68
CA SER A 46 39.64 -8.54 -1.32
C SER A 46 39.59 -9.68 -0.32
N LEU A 47 38.51 -10.46 -0.30
CA LEU A 47 38.40 -11.72 0.42
C LEU A 47 39.24 -12.85 -0.23
N GLU A 48 39.66 -12.71 -1.49
CA GLU A 48 40.40 -13.73 -2.20
C GLU A 48 41.86 -13.81 -1.77
N ASP A 49 42.52 -12.65 -1.56
CA ASP A 49 43.94 -12.54 -1.31
C ASP A 49 44.36 -11.43 -0.33
N GLY A 50 43.42 -10.66 0.17
CA GLY A 50 43.66 -9.59 1.14
C GLY A 50 44.27 -8.32 0.57
N HIS A 51 44.32 -8.15 -0.76
CA HIS A 51 44.80 -6.88 -1.33
C HIS A 51 43.80 -5.75 -1.10
N LYS A 52 44.33 -4.53 -0.96
CA LYS A 52 43.47 -3.33 -0.87
C LYS A 52 42.81 -3.04 -2.19
N MET A 53 41.48 -2.99 -2.22
CA MET A 53 40.68 -2.69 -3.40
C MET A 53 40.41 -1.20 -3.54
N TRP A 54 40.01 -0.55 -2.44
CA TRP A 54 39.64 0.87 -2.45
C TRP A 54 39.84 1.52 -1.07
N GLY A 55 39.72 2.84 -1.01
CA GLY A 55 39.79 3.62 0.22
C GLY A 55 41.15 4.26 0.46
N PRO A 56 41.30 5.05 1.55
CA PRO A 56 40.23 5.42 2.43
C PRO A 56 39.12 6.22 1.71
N THR A 57 37.88 6.13 2.21
CA THR A 57 36.75 6.93 1.69
C THR A 57 36.95 8.40 2.02
N GLY A 58 36.08 9.28 1.44
CA GLY A 58 36.01 10.69 1.83
C GLY A 58 35.57 10.87 3.29
N ASP A 59 35.79 12.06 3.80
CA ASP A 59 35.45 12.45 5.16
C ASP A 59 33.92 12.45 5.36
N GLN A 60 33.49 11.99 6.52
CA GLN A 60 32.12 12.12 7.00
C GLN A 60 31.97 13.41 7.84
N THR A 61 30.74 13.69 8.29
CA THR A 61 30.50 14.86 9.13
C THR A 61 31.35 14.83 10.41
N PRO A 62 31.93 15.96 10.82
CA PRO A 62 32.77 16.01 12.02
C PRO A 62 32.01 15.77 13.33
N LEU A 63 30.67 15.75 13.29
CA LEU A 63 29.82 15.41 14.45
C LEU A 63 29.55 13.94 14.57
N ASP A 64 30.01 13.11 13.62
CA ASP A 64 29.87 11.68 13.73
C ASP A 64 30.73 11.13 14.88
N PHE A 65 30.21 10.08 15.52
CA PHE A 65 30.87 9.47 16.65
C PHE A 65 31.89 8.43 16.17
N TYR A 66 33.13 8.59 16.53
CA TYR A 66 34.21 7.74 16.05
C TYR A 66 34.30 6.35 16.72
N TYR A 67 33.60 6.16 17.85
CA TYR A 67 33.63 4.88 18.58
C TYR A 67 32.54 3.93 18.13
N MET A 68 32.92 2.79 17.60
CA MET A 68 31.99 1.77 17.08
C MET A 68 31.76 0.59 18.02
N GLY A 69 32.13 0.70 19.30
CA GLY A 69 32.09 -0.39 20.29
C GLY A 69 30.68 -0.75 20.78
N TRP A 70 29.63 0.00 20.42
CA TRP A 70 28.26 -0.27 20.85
C TRP A 70 27.48 -1.03 19.81
N SER A 71 26.76 -2.07 20.26
CA SER A 71 25.86 -2.82 19.40
C SER A 71 24.81 -1.89 18.80
N GLY A 72 24.71 -1.86 17.48
CA GLY A 72 23.78 -1.02 16.74
C GLY A 72 24.39 0.19 16.02
N MET A 73 25.54 0.68 16.45
CA MET A 73 26.28 1.73 15.73
C MET A 73 27.20 1.16 14.64
N ALA A 74 27.42 -0.15 14.64
CA ALA A 74 28.21 -0.80 13.61
C ALA A 74 27.54 -0.63 12.22
N PRO A 75 28.31 -0.32 11.17
CA PRO A 75 27.78 -0.26 9.82
C PRO A 75 27.18 -1.59 9.41
N LYS A 76 26.29 -1.55 8.43
CA LYS A 76 25.65 -2.75 7.88
C LYS A 76 26.17 -3.00 6.48
N LEU A 77 26.46 -4.26 6.19
CA LEU A 77 26.84 -4.73 4.85
C LEU A 77 25.66 -5.53 4.29
N ALA A 78 25.05 -5.04 3.24
CA ALA A 78 23.95 -5.71 2.56
C ALA A 78 23.80 -5.19 1.13
N TYR A 79 23.24 -5.99 0.23
CA TYR A 79 22.92 -5.62 -1.16
C TYR A 79 24.12 -5.06 -1.96
N GLY A 80 25.34 -5.48 -1.62
CA GLY A 80 26.57 -4.97 -2.22
C GLY A 80 26.98 -3.57 -1.76
N ASN A 81 26.38 -3.07 -0.68
CA ASN A 81 26.62 -1.74 -0.12
C ASN A 81 27.09 -1.81 1.34
N LEU A 82 27.83 -0.78 1.73
CA LEU A 82 28.13 -0.44 3.12
C LEU A 82 27.26 0.75 3.54
N TYR A 83 26.46 0.56 4.58
CA TYR A 83 25.62 1.60 5.18
C TYR A 83 26.24 2.04 6.50
N SER A 84 26.66 3.29 6.58
CA SER A 84 27.31 3.89 7.74
C SER A 84 26.41 4.96 8.35
N CYS A 85 26.26 4.90 9.67
CA CYS A 85 25.63 5.94 10.45
C CYS A 85 26.27 5.97 11.83
N ASN A 86 26.98 7.03 12.13
CA ASN A 86 27.70 7.18 13.39
C ASN A 86 26.91 7.96 14.44
N SER A 87 25.61 7.77 14.47
CA SER A 87 24.70 8.20 15.54
C SER A 87 24.62 9.73 15.74
N MET A 88 25.69 10.36 16.21
CA MET A 88 25.68 11.76 16.68
C MET A 88 25.53 12.79 15.58
N GLY A 89 26.06 12.53 14.39
CA GLY A 89 25.87 13.39 13.21
C GLY A 89 24.52 13.22 12.56
N GLY A 90 23.85 12.11 12.79
CA GLY A 90 22.53 11.80 12.24
C GLY A 90 22.52 11.54 10.73
N MET A 91 23.65 11.60 10.07
CA MET A 91 23.78 11.35 8.63
C MET A 91 23.97 9.85 8.38
N ILE A 92 23.35 9.36 7.29
CA ILE A 92 23.61 8.05 6.74
C ILE A 92 24.39 8.20 5.45
N TYR A 93 25.46 7.43 5.32
CA TYR A 93 26.30 7.37 4.12
C TYR A 93 26.24 5.95 3.56
N THR A 94 26.05 5.83 2.26
CA THR A 94 26.04 4.54 1.59
C THR A 94 27.12 4.48 0.53
N TYR A 95 27.97 3.46 0.64
CA TYR A 95 29.08 3.23 -0.27
C TYR A 95 28.90 1.90 -1.01
N ASP A 96 29.27 1.88 -2.28
CA ASP A 96 29.37 0.66 -3.05
C ASP A 96 30.55 -0.19 -2.53
N LEU A 97 30.30 -1.44 -2.16
CA LEU A 97 31.32 -2.32 -1.57
C LEU A 97 32.44 -2.70 -2.53
N LYS A 98 32.22 -2.70 -3.84
CA LYS A 98 33.26 -3.07 -4.82
C LYS A 98 34.20 -1.92 -5.14
N THR A 99 33.71 -0.69 -5.09
CA THR A 99 34.43 0.50 -5.55
C THR A 99 34.78 1.49 -4.46
N GLY A 100 34.07 1.46 -3.32
CA GLY A 100 34.20 2.46 -2.25
C GLY A 100 33.55 3.81 -2.60
N ASN A 101 32.87 3.92 -3.73
CA ASN A 101 32.22 5.15 -4.13
C ASN A 101 31.00 5.46 -3.26
N LEU A 102 30.85 6.72 -2.84
CA LEU A 102 29.63 7.19 -2.20
C LEU A 102 28.47 7.18 -3.20
N LEU A 103 27.39 6.45 -2.86
CA LEU A 103 26.20 6.32 -3.69
C LEU A 103 25.15 7.38 -3.36
N TRP A 104 24.83 7.52 -2.08
CA TRP A 104 23.85 8.47 -1.58
C TRP A 104 24.07 8.77 -0.11
N THR A 105 23.47 9.88 0.37
CA THR A 105 23.38 10.25 1.78
C THR A 105 21.94 10.53 2.16
N TYR A 106 21.59 10.32 3.43
CA TYR A 106 20.31 10.68 4.01
C TYR A 106 20.54 11.56 5.25
N GLY A 107 19.64 12.56 5.47
CA GLY A 107 19.68 13.40 6.66
C GLY A 107 20.29 14.78 6.44
N ASN A 108 20.42 15.24 5.20
CA ASN A 108 21.05 16.52 4.80
C ASN A 108 20.25 17.77 5.24
N GLY A 109 19.92 17.89 6.54
CA GLY A 109 19.18 19.02 7.09
C GLY A 109 17.67 18.85 7.12
N GLY A 110 17.18 17.60 7.03
CA GLY A 110 15.77 17.27 7.17
C GLY A 110 15.24 17.39 8.59
N GLU A 111 14.04 16.87 8.80
CA GLU A 111 13.42 16.79 10.12
C GLU A 111 14.34 16.10 11.14
N GLY A 112 14.45 16.68 12.34
CA GLY A 112 15.28 16.13 13.41
C GLY A 112 16.77 16.52 13.33
N ASN A 113 17.12 17.53 12.56
CA ASN A 113 18.48 18.06 12.46
C ASN A 113 18.93 18.92 13.66
N SER A 114 18.13 19.00 14.71
CA SER A 114 18.48 19.67 15.96
C SER A 114 18.41 18.72 17.15
N THR A 115 19.26 18.94 18.14
CA THR A 115 19.26 18.18 19.38
C THR A 115 18.28 18.77 20.40
N SER A 116 17.96 18.01 21.46
CA SER A 116 17.15 18.53 22.59
C SER A 116 17.80 19.68 23.36
N SER A 117 19.10 19.88 23.21
CA SER A 117 19.83 21.03 23.75
C SER A 117 19.80 22.26 22.82
N GLY A 118 19.14 22.18 21.67
CA GLY A 118 19.10 23.23 20.65
C GLY A 118 20.34 23.29 19.76
N PHE A 119 21.21 22.31 19.84
CA PHE A 119 22.40 22.23 19.00
C PHE A 119 22.02 21.69 17.60
N GLU A 120 22.34 22.42 16.57
CA GLU A 120 22.07 21.98 15.19
C GLU A 120 23.08 20.93 14.72
N VAL A 121 22.58 19.87 14.10
CA VAL A 121 23.37 18.78 13.50
C VAL A 121 22.93 18.54 12.06
N PRO A 122 23.78 17.95 11.19
CA PRO A 122 23.48 17.84 9.77
C PRO A 122 22.38 16.85 9.42
N GLY A 123 21.96 16.01 10.35
CA GLY A 123 20.95 14.98 10.09
C GLY A 123 20.02 14.71 11.26
N PRO A 124 19.17 13.67 11.16
CA PRO A 124 18.25 13.26 12.21
C PRO A 124 19.02 12.66 13.40
N TYR A 125 19.31 13.46 14.40
CA TYR A 125 20.09 13.14 15.60
C TYR A 125 19.21 12.62 16.75
N PRO A 126 19.70 11.69 17.58
CA PRO A 126 20.72 10.67 17.27
C PRO A 126 20.10 9.55 16.45
N THR A 127 20.84 9.02 15.49
CA THR A 127 20.31 7.99 14.56
C THR A 127 21.21 6.76 14.55
N THR A 128 20.59 5.59 14.58
CA THR A 128 21.26 4.28 14.52
C THR A 128 20.55 3.39 13.49
N ILE A 129 21.35 2.72 12.63
CA ILE A 129 20.86 1.67 11.75
C ILE A 129 20.84 0.36 12.53
N TYR A 130 19.66 -0.19 12.82
CA TYR A 130 19.58 -1.46 13.53
C TYR A 130 19.43 -2.67 12.62
N ALA A 131 18.81 -2.53 11.47
CA ALA A 131 18.61 -3.64 10.54
C ALA A 131 18.56 -3.17 9.07
N VAL A 132 18.89 -4.09 8.17
CA VAL A 132 18.70 -3.94 6.72
C VAL A 132 18.07 -5.24 6.22
N GLY A 133 16.93 -5.14 5.54
CA GLY A 133 16.23 -6.30 5.03
C GLY A 133 15.05 -5.91 4.14
N GLY A 134 14.70 -6.77 3.16
CA GLY A 134 13.58 -6.49 2.24
C GLY A 134 13.76 -5.23 1.39
N GLY A 135 15.00 -4.78 1.14
CA GLY A 135 15.28 -3.53 0.44
C GLY A 135 15.10 -2.27 1.30
N VAL A 136 14.89 -2.42 2.61
CA VAL A 136 14.67 -1.32 3.55
C VAL A 136 15.78 -1.27 4.59
N LEU A 137 16.23 -0.05 4.86
CA LEU A 137 17.11 0.31 5.95
C LEU A 137 16.24 0.78 7.12
N TYR A 138 16.31 0.08 8.24
CA TYR A 138 15.53 0.43 9.43
C TYR A 138 16.39 1.20 10.41
N THR A 139 15.96 2.42 10.75
CA THR A 139 16.68 3.29 11.66
C THR A 139 15.82 3.68 12.86
N ILE A 140 16.50 3.97 13.96
CA ILE A 140 15.91 4.52 15.17
C ILE A 140 16.64 5.81 15.53
N THR A 141 15.88 6.79 16.00
CA THR A 141 16.40 8.06 16.52
C THR A 141 16.03 8.15 17.99
N GLY A 142 16.99 8.30 18.88
CA GLY A 142 16.73 8.39 20.31
C GLY A 142 18.02 8.18 21.13
N GLU A 143 17.91 8.45 22.41
CA GLU A 143 18.98 8.19 23.36
C GLU A 143 19.06 6.70 23.68
N HIS A 144 20.20 6.27 24.23
CA HIS A 144 20.47 4.86 24.53
C HIS A 144 19.76 4.32 25.77
N THR A 145 19.11 5.18 26.53
CA THR A 145 18.37 4.83 27.75
C THR A 145 16.96 5.43 27.76
N PHE A 146 16.06 4.81 28.53
CA PHE A 146 14.74 5.36 28.84
C PHE A 146 14.71 6.22 30.12
N GLU A 147 15.78 6.92 30.38
CA GLU A 147 15.82 7.82 31.53
C GLU A 147 14.85 9.00 31.36
N THR A 148 14.36 9.50 32.47
CA THR A 148 13.47 10.68 32.45
C THR A 148 14.26 11.97 32.57
N PRO A 149 13.93 12.98 31.73
CA PRO A 149 12.87 12.99 30.73
C PRO A 149 13.24 12.17 29.47
N ILE A 150 12.28 11.40 28.95
CA ILE A 150 12.45 10.66 27.71
C ILE A 150 12.78 11.63 26.58
N PHE A 151 13.70 11.26 25.70
CA PHE A 151 14.07 12.03 24.51
C PHE A 151 12.83 12.38 23.68
N LYS A 152 12.61 13.67 23.40
CA LYS A 152 11.46 14.14 22.62
C LYS A 152 11.79 14.17 21.14
N GLY A 153 10.79 13.82 20.32
CA GLY A 153 10.94 13.83 18.87
C GLY A 153 11.70 12.61 18.30
N ALA A 154 11.89 11.56 19.10
CA ALA A 154 12.46 10.31 18.62
C ALA A 154 11.53 9.68 17.58
N VAL A 155 12.13 9.13 16.51
CA VAL A 155 11.42 8.50 15.42
C VAL A 155 12.14 7.23 14.96
N SER A 156 11.37 6.31 14.42
CA SER A 156 11.86 5.18 13.62
C SER A 156 11.56 5.44 12.16
N ARG A 157 12.46 5.04 11.26
CA ARG A 157 12.31 5.25 9.81
C ARG A 157 12.59 3.98 9.03
N GLY A 158 11.85 3.81 7.94
CA GLY A 158 12.20 2.94 6.84
C GLY A 158 12.75 3.78 5.69
N ILE A 159 13.95 3.47 5.25
CA ILE A 159 14.65 4.17 4.17
C ILE A 159 14.93 3.15 3.06
N ASN A 160 14.69 3.52 1.82
CA ASN A 160 14.99 2.66 0.67
C ASN A 160 16.52 2.43 0.60
N ALA A 161 16.92 1.18 0.71
CA ALA A 161 18.33 0.79 0.73
C ALA A 161 19.07 1.09 -0.59
N THR A 162 18.33 1.28 -1.70
CA THR A 162 18.91 1.51 -3.03
C THR A 162 19.27 2.97 -3.26
N ASP A 163 18.38 3.89 -2.87
CA ASP A 163 18.49 5.31 -3.26
C ASP A 163 18.43 6.29 -2.08
N GLY A 164 18.20 5.81 -0.85
CA GLY A 164 18.13 6.64 0.34
C GLY A 164 16.85 7.43 0.52
N THR A 165 15.80 7.17 -0.28
CA THR A 165 14.51 7.82 -0.10
C THR A 165 13.79 7.32 1.15
N GLU A 166 13.18 8.23 1.91
CA GLU A 166 12.37 7.87 3.07
C GLU A 166 11.06 7.21 2.63
N ILE A 167 10.79 6.01 3.13
CA ILE A 167 9.56 5.26 2.85
C ILE A 167 8.49 5.63 3.88
N TRP A 168 8.86 5.63 5.18
CA TRP A 168 7.97 5.95 6.28
C TRP A 168 8.74 6.46 7.49
N THR A 169 8.05 7.19 8.35
CA THR A 169 8.54 7.67 9.66
C THR A 169 7.44 7.49 10.69
N LEU A 170 7.80 6.92 11.83
CA LEU A 170 6.90 6.70 12.96
C LEU A 170 7.46 7.34 14.22
N SER A 171 6.63 7.99 15.03
CA SER A 171 7.02 8.47 16.35
C SER A 171 7.36 7.28 17.25
N SER A 172 8.60 7.22 17.73
CA SER A 172 9.07 6.05 18.46
C SER A 172 10.34 6.36 19.24
N ALA A 173 10.32 6.15 20.53
CA ALA A 173 11.50 6.20 21.40
C ALA A 173 12.01 4.77 21.63
N VAL A 174 13.15 4.42 21.05
CA VAL A 174 13.79 3.12 21.24
C VAL A 174 15.09 3.32 21.99
N ALA A 175 15.19 2.75 23.20
CA ALA A 175 16.33 2.95 24.07
C ALA A 175 17.61 2.28 23.57
N SER A 176 17.51 1.17 22.87
CA SER A 176 18.66 0.38 22.43
C SER A 176 18.33 -0.49 21.24
N SER A 177 19.30 -0.69 20.35
CA SER A 177 19.20 -1.65 19.25
C SER A 177 18.97 -3.09 19.70
N SER A 178 19.26 -3.42 20.95
CA SER A 178 18.98 -4.75 21.53
C SER A 178 17.48 -5.02 21.70
N LEU A 179 16.63 -3.99 21.63
CA LEU A 179 15.17 -4.11 21.66
C LEU A 179 14.56 -4.19 20.27
N THR A 180 15.36 -4.40 19.25
CA THR A 180 14.96 -4.45 17.85
C THR A 180 15.30 -5.80 17.24
N ALA A 181 14.45 -6.28 16.33
CA ALA A 181 14.69 -7.50 15.57
C ALA A 181 14.11 -7.37 14.15
N ILE A 182 14.63 -8.18 13.23
CA ILE A 182 14.06 -8.37 11.90
C ILE A 182 14.04 -9.86 11.58
N ALA A 183 12.89 -10.35 11.16
CA ALA A 183 12.70 -11.72 10.68
C ALA A 183 11.51 -11.77 9.70
N ASP A 184 11.60 -12.64 8.70
CA ASP A 184 10.51 -12.93 7.75
C ASP A 184 9.88 -11.68 7.09
N GLY A 185 10.68 -10.63 6.88
CA GLY A 185 10.22 -9.37 6.31
C GLY A 185 9.55 -8.41 7.30
N TYR A 186 9.55 -8.73 8.60
CA TYR A 186 9.03 -7.87 9.66
C TYR A 186 10.15 -7.31 10.52
N ALA A 187 10.12 -6.01 10.74
CA ALA A 187 10.96 -5.33 11.72
C ALA A 187 10.14 -5.07 12.98
N THR A 188 10.74 -5.30 14.15
CA THR A 188 10.06 -5.16 15.44
C THR A 188 10.90 -4.36 16.41
N TRP A 189 10.23 -3.56 17.24
CA TRP A 189 10.84 -2.84 18.35
C TRP A 189 9.82 -2.52 19.44
N CYS A 190 10.31 -2.21 20.64
CA CYS A 190 9.50 -1.67 21.73
C CYS A 190 9.53 -0.13 21.68
N ASN A 191 8.38 0.51 21.56
CA ASN A 191 8.27 1.97 21.60
C ASN A 191 8.09 2.44 23.05
N GLY A 192 9.06 3.21 23.57
CA GLY A 192 9.03 3.73 24.93
C GLY A 192 8.02 4.85 25.17
N TYR A 193 7.43 5.45 24.12
CA TYR A 193 6.42 6.49 24.29
C TYR A 193 5.07 5.94 24.75
N ASP A 194 4.72 4.74 24.32
CA ASP A 194 3.43 4.10 24.59
C ASP A 194 3.55 2.68 25.18
N ASN A 195 4.77 2.18 25.34
CA ASN A 195 5.10 0.83 25.82
C ASN A 195 4.50 -0.30 24.95
N GLN A 196 4.31 -0.04 23.65
CA GLN A 196 3.81 -1.02 22.69
C GLN A 196 4.94 -1.65 21.90
N ILE A 197 4.74 -2.90 21.48
CA ILE A 197 5.60 -3.54 20.49
C ILE A 197 5.10 -3.18 19.11
N TYR A 198 5.92 -2.49 18.35
CA TYR A 198 5.66 -2.17 16.95
C TYR A 198 6.20 -3.28 16.07
N VAL A 199 5.39 -3.67 15.09
CA VAL A 199 5.75 -4.64 14.04
C VAL A 199 5.45 -3.98 12.71
N VAL A 200 6.48 -3.77 11.91
CA VAL A 200 6.37 -3.11 10.60
C VAL A 200 6.86 -4.07 9.53
N GLY A 201 6.06 -4.23 8.50
CA GLY A 201 6.35 -5.09 7.37
C GLY A 201 5.17 -5.15 6.43
N ARG A 202 5.23 -6.01 5.43
CA ARG A 202 4.15 -6.20 4.48
C ARG A 202 2.98 -6.94 5.13
N GLY A 203 1.87 -6.23 5.38
CA GLY A 203 0.71 -6.75 6.11
C GLY A 203 -0.21 -7.64 5.25
N PRO A 204 -0.97 -8.55 5.86
CA PRO A 204 -2.00 -9.30 5.16
C PRO A 204 -3.20 -8.41 4.82
N SER A 205 -3.82 -8.68 3.67
CA SER A 205 -5.06 -8.03 3.23
C SER A 205 -6.16 -9.05 2.98
N VAL A 206 -7.40 -8.58 2.96
CA VAL A 206 -8.55 -9.38 2.53
C VAL A 206 -9.36 -8.59 1.51
N THR A 207 -9.64 -9.23 0.38
CA THR A 207 -10.55 -8.71 -0.64
C THR A 207 -11.89 -9.40 -0.51
N THR A 208 -12.98 -8.64 -0.72
CA THR A 208 -14.33 -9.19 -0.87
C THR A 208 -14.89 -8.77 -2.22
N VAL A 209 -15.84 -9.54 -2.74
CA VAL A 209 -16.57 -9.19 -3.96
C VAL A 209 -18.01 -9.67 -3.86
N SER A 210 -18.94 -8.87 -4.35
CA SER A 210 -20.34 -9.24 -4.53
C SER A 210 -20.86 -8.77 -5.88
N ALA A 211 -21.75 -9.53 -6.45
CA ALA A 211 -22.50 -9.25 -7.66
C ALA A 211 -24.00 -9.37 -7.34
N PRO A 212 -24.93 -9.03 -8.25
CA PRO A 212 -26.35 -9.12 -7.98
C PRO A 212 -26.80 -10.51 -7.53
N ASP A 213 -27.56 -10.57 -6.43
CA ASP A 213 -28.13 -11.82 -5.89
C ASP A 213 -29.29 -12.38 -6.75
N VAL A 214 -29.85 -11.53 -7.61
CA VAL A 214 -30.89 -11.91 -8.56
C VAL A 214 -30.32 -11.88 -9.97
N ALA A 215 -30.88 -12.72 -10.85
CA ALA A 215 -30.47 -12.76 -12.24
C ALA A 215 -30.66 -11.40 -12.92
N ALA A 216 -29.61 -10.91 -13.57
CA ALA A 216 -29.68 -9.70 -14.38
C ALA A 216 -30.25 -10.00 -15.77
N SER A 217 -30.93 -9.02 -16.38
CA SER A 217 -31.36 -9.15 -17.76
C SER A 217 -30.22 -8.87 -18.72
N PHE A 218 -30.10 -9.64 -19.79
CA PHE A 218 -29.09 -9.39 -20.82
C PHE A 218 -29.22 -7.98 -21.38
N GLY A 219 -28.07 -7.32 -21.57
CA GLY A 219 -27.99 -5.95 -22.05
C GLY A 219 -28.20 -4.86 -20.97
N THR A 220 -28.40 -5.26 -19.70
CA THR A 220 -28.42 -4.32 -18.57
C THR A 220 -27.11 -4.31 -17.82
N PRO A 221 -26.61 -3.12 -17.38
CA PRO A 221 -25.42 -3.06 -16.57
C PRO A 221 -25.65 -3.69 -15.20
N VAL A 222 -24.61 -4.33 -14.67
CA VAL A 222 -24.56 -4.85 -13.30
C VAL A 222 -23.50 -4.11 -12.51
N VAL A 223 -23.73 -3.95 -11.20
CA VAL A 223 -22.76 -3.34 -10.30
C VAL A 223 -22.06 -4.46 -9.52
N ILE A 224 -20.76 -4.55 -9.70
CA ILE A 224 -19.87 -5.39 -8.91
C ILE A 224 -19.25 -4.51 -7.83
N LYS A 225 -19.29 -4.95 -6.58
CA LYS A 225 -18.78 -4.15 -5.44
C LYS A 225 -18.08 -5.04 -4.43
N GLY A 226 -17.23 -4.44 -3.62
CA GLY A 226 -16.53 -5.15 -2.58
C GLY A 226 -15.65 -4.25 -1.75
N THR A 227 -14.72 -4.84 -1.03
CA THR A 227 -13.79 -4.14 -0.14
C THR A 227 -12.39 -4.70 -0.25
N VAL A 228 -11.39 -3.90 0.11
CA VAL A 228 -10.04 -4.38 0.42
C VAL A 228 -9.64 -3.83 1.78
N MET A 229 -9.43 -4.73 2.75
CA MET A 229 -9.16 -4.38 4.14
C MET A 229 -7.80 -4.90 4.59
N ASP A 230 -7.18 -4.15 5.49
CA ASP A 230 -6.02 -4.57 6.27
C ASP A 230 -6.51 -5.51 7.38
N ILE A 231 -5.93 -6.71 7.45
CA ILE A 231 -6.23 -7.70 8.49
C ILE A 231 -4.99 -8.01 9.35
N SER A 232 -4.05 -7.07 9.40
CA SER A 232 -2.90 -7.17 10.31
C SER A 232 -3.37 -7.27 11.76
N ALA A 233 -2.60 -7.94 12.60
CA ALA A 233 -2.98 -8.16 14.01
C ALA A 233 -3.31 -6.87 14.78
N GLY A 234 -2.64 -5.76 14.44
CA GLY A 234 -2.90 -4.45 15.02
C GLY A 234 -4.32 -3.92 14.78
N THR A 235 -4.97 -4.30 13.67
CA THR A 235 -6.32 -3.81 13.32
C THR A 235 -7.42 -4.37 14.22
N THR A 236 -7.14 -5.47 14.93
CA THR A 236 -8.10 -6.12 15.84
C THR A 236 -7.99 -5.64 17.29
N GLN A 237 -7.10 -4.70 17.59
CA GLN A 237 -7.01 -4.09 18.91
C GLN A 237 -8.29 -3.28 19.20
N ASN A 238 -8.64 -3.15 20.49
CA ASN A 238 -9.90 -2.54 20.90
C ASN A 238 -10.12 -1.12 20.36
N GLU A 239 -9.07 -0.31 20.30
CA GLU A 239 -9.15 1.06 19.77
C GLU A 239 -9.43 1.05 18.26
N GLN A 240 -8.71 0.26 17.50
CA GLN A 240 -8.90 0.16 16.05
C GLN A 240 -10.27 -0.44 15.72
N ALA A 241 -10.68 -1.50 16.41
CA ALA A 241 -12.01 -2.09 16.24
C ALA A 241 -13.14 -1.11 16.53
N ALA A 242 -13.00 -0.25 17.56
CA ALA A 242 -13.99 0.77 17.88
C ALA A 242 -14.05 1.91 16.86
N ARG A 243 -12.91 2.33 16.32
CA ARG A 243 -12.81 3.42 15.34
C ARG A 243 -13.19 2.97 13.92
N PHE A 244 -12.96 1.71 13.58
CA PHE A 244 -13.19 1.13 12.26
C PHE A 244 -14.14 -0.07 12.35
N PRO A 245 -15.45 0.16 12.56
CA PRO A 245 -16.42 -0.93 12.75
C PRO A 245 -16.58 -1.82 11.52
N ASN A 246 -16.20 -1.34 10.34
CA ASN A 246 -16.21 -2.10 9.08
C ASN A 246 -14.84 -2.71 8.72
N GLY A 247 -13.85 -2.62 9.61
CA GLY A 247 -12.47 -2.99 9.37
C GLY A 247 -11.60 -1.79 8.96
N VAL A 248 -10.29 -1.93 9.11
CA VAL A 248 -9.31 -0.91 8.68
C VAL A 248 -9.09 -1.03 7.17
N PRO A 249 -9.35 0.02 6.39
CA PRO A 249 -9.12 0.00 4.95
C PRO A 249 -7.64 -0.18 4.58
N ALA A 250 -7.38 -0.97 3.55
CA ALA A 250 -6.06 -1.01 2.93
C ALA A 250 -5.86 0.24 2.05
N MET A 251 -4.73 0.93 2.24
CA MET A 251 -4.38 2.16 1.51
C MET A 251 -3.17 1.96 0.61
N SER A 252 -3.06 2.80 -0.43
CA SER A 252 -1.90 2.79 -1.33
C SER A 252 -0.61 3.15 -0.59
N ASP A 253 0.53 2.75 -1.15
CA ASP A 253 1.84 3.09 -0.59
C ASP A 253 2.05 4.60 -0.45
N ALA A 254 1.47 5.40 -1.34
CA ALA A 254 1.54 6.86 -1.29
C ALA A 254 0.86 7.46 -0.04
N SER A 255 -0.18 6.81 0.48
CA SER A 255 -0.92 7.26 1.67
C SER A 255 -0.49 6.53 2.95
N MET A 256 0.38 5.51 2.84
CA MET A 256 0.68 4.58 3.93
C MET A 256 1.20 5.28 5.20
N LYS A 257 2.15 6.20 5.06
CA LYS A 257 2.76 6.92 6.19
C LYS A 257 1.71 7.64 7.05
N ASP A 258 0.94 8.50 6.43
CA ASP A 258 -0.03 9.34 7.14
C ASP A 258 -1.23 8.53 7.63
N TRP A 259 -1.63 7.53 6.83
CA TRP A 259 -2.70 6.61 7.21
C TRP A 259 -2.34 5.79 8.45
N MET A 260 -1.14 5.21 8.52
CA MET A 260 -0.67 4.45 9.69
C MET A 260 -0.51 5.35 10.92
N GLY A 261 -0.06 6.60 10.73
CA GLY A 261 -0.04 7.61 11.80
C GLY A 261 -1.44 7.88 12.36
N TYR A 262 -2.45 7.99 11.49
CA TYR A 262 -3.84 8.15 11.91
C TYR A 262 -4.37 6.90 12.62
N VAL A 263 -4.13 5.70 12.07
CA VAL A 263 -4.66 4.44 12.63
C VAL A 263 -4.04 4.13 13.99
N TYR A 264 -2.73 4.26 14.15
CA TYR A 264 -1.99 3.73 15.31
C TYR A 264 -1.37 4.79 16.21
N GLN A 265 -1.19 6.03 15.77
CA GLN A 265 -0.47 7.05 16.52
C GLN A 265 -1.29 8.32 16.83
N GLN A 266 -2.62 8.24 16.74
CA GLN A 266 -3.53 9.35 17.03
C GLN A 266 -3.24 10.65 16.24
N GLN A 267 -2.59 10.51 15.07
CA GLN A 267 -2.41 11.64 14.18
C GLN A 267 -3.76 12.06 13.56
N PRO A 268 -3.90 13.30 13.09
CA PRO A 268 -5.09 13.73 12.38
C PRO A 268 -5.42 12.84 11.18
N LEU A 269 -6.71 12.73 10.86
CA LEU A 269 -7.14 12.06 9.62
C LEU A 269 -6.52 12.81 8.42
N PRO A 270 -5.78 12.13 7.54
CA PRO A 270 -5.23 12.75 6.35
C PRO A 270 -6.34 13.33 5.46
N SER A 271 -6.11 14.52 4.90
CA SER A 271 -7.08 15.19 4.02
C SER A 271 -7.30 14.45 2.71
N GLU A 272 -6.28 13.74 2.24
CA GLU A 272 -6.31 12.95 1.02
C GLU A 272 -5.72 11.59 1.29
N VAL A 273 -6.51 10.54 1.08
CA VAL A 273 -6.07 9.16 1.13
C VAL A 273 -6.43 8.47 -0.18
N LEU A 274 -5.46 7.78 -0.74
CA LEU A 274 -5.62 6.98 -1.94
C LEU A 274 -5.79 5.52 -1.55
N GLY A 275 -6.90 4.93 -1.95
CA GLY A 275 -7.13 3.51 -1.79
C GLY A 275 -6.25 2.66 -2.70
N VAL A 276 -6.54 1.38 -2.77
CA VAL A 276 -5.79 0.40 -3.55
C VAL A 276 -6.52 0.03 -4.83
N SER A 277 -5.76 -0.35 -5.85
CA SER A 277 -6.29 -0.78 -7.15
C SER A 277 -6.79 -2.22 -7.08
N VAL A 278 -7.96 -2.49 -7.65
CA VAL A 278 -8.59 -3.81 -7.76
C VAL A 278 -8.86 -4.12 -9.22
N THR A 279 -8.32 -5.22 -9.72
CA THR A 279 -8.62 -5.75 -11.05
C THR A 279 -9.80 -6.70 -10.97
N LEU A 280 -10.76 -6.51 -11.87
CA LEU A 280 -11.93 -7.36 -12.00
C LEU A 280 -11.83 -8.20 -13.27
N SER A 281 -11.98 -9.51 -13.12
CA SER A 281 -12.00 -10.47 -14.22
C SER A 281 -13.24 -11.33 -14.13
N VAL A 282 -13.67 -11.90 -15.22
CA VAL A 282 -14.81 -12.80 -15.27
C VAL A 282 -14.48 -14.10 -16.01
N LEU A 283 -15.07 -15.18 -15.56
CA LEU A 283 -15.20 -16.43 -16.31
C LEU A 283 -16.64 -16.53 -16.81
N ASP A 284 -16.81 -16.51 -18.12
CA ASP A 284 -18.11 -16.55 -18.78
C ASP A 284 -18.69 -17.98 -18.90
N SER A 285 -19.91 -18.10 -19.41
CA SER A 285 -20.58 -19.39 -19.64
C SER A 285 -19.92 -20.26 -20.72
N ASN A 286 -19.01 -19.72 -21.51
CA ASN A 286 -18.23 -20.43 -22.54
C ASN A 286 -16.83 -20.82 -22.03
N ASN A 287 -16.55 -20.63 -20.74
CA ASN A 287 -15.25 -20.83 -20.09
C ASN A 287 -14.12 -19.90 -20.59
N ASN A 288 -14.44 -18.71 -21.10
CA ASN A 288 -13.45 -17.69 -21.38
C ASN A 288 -13.23 -16.86 -20.11
N CYS A 289 -11.95 -16.69 -19.74
CA CYS A 289 -11.56 -15.83 -18.64
C CYS A 289 -10.92 -14.54 -19.20
N TYR A 290 -11.44 -13.38 -18.80
CA TYR A 290 -10.93 -12.08 -19.27
C TYR A 290 -11.17 -10.97 -18.23
N ASP A 291 -10.31 -9.95 -18.31
CA ASP A 291 -10.44 -8.76 -17.47
C ASP A 291 -11.57 -7.86 -18.00
N ILE A 292 -12.42 -7.39 -17.09
CA ILE A 292 -13.50 -6.45 -17.41
C ILE A 292 -13.16 -5.02 -17.01
N GLY A 293 -12.15 -4.82 -16.17
CA GLY A 293 -11.64 -3.51 -15.81
C GLY A 293 -10.94 -3.46 -14.46
N THR A 294 -10.56 -2.24 -14.11
CA THR A 294 -9.88 -1.94 -12.85
C THR A 294 -10.59 -0.77 -12.18
N THR A 295 -10.69 -0.82 -10.86
CA THR A 295 -11.24 0.24 -10.03
C THR A 295 -10.33 0.49 -8.82
N THR A 296 -10.55 1.57 -8.09
CA THR A 296 -9.79 1.92 -6.89
C THR A 296 -10.74 1.98 -5.70
N THR A 297 -10.29 1.50 -4.54
CA THR A 297 -11.07 1.62 -3.31
C THR A 297 -11.13 3.07 -2.83
N ASP A 298 -12.22 3.43 -2.15
CA ASP A 298 -12.37 4.72 -1.47
C ASP A 298 -11.61 4.75 -0.12
N ALA A 299 -11.72 5.86 0.60
CA ALA A 299 -11.11 6.04 1.93
C ALA A 299 -11.63 5.05 3.00
N ASN A 300 -12.73 4.36 2.75
CA ASN A 300 -13.31 3.34 3.62
C ASN A 300 -13.00 1.91 3.14
N GLY A 301 -12.17 1.78 2.10
CA GLY A 301 -11.80 0.50 1.52
C GLY A 301 -12.84 -0.15 0.62
N PHE A 302 -13.91 0.57 0.25
CA PHE A 302 -14.96 0.08 -0.64
C PHE A 302 -14.63 0.40 -2.08
N TYR A 303 -15.02 -0.51 -2.99
CA TYR A 303 -14.99 -0.27 -4.42
C TYR A 303 -16.30 -0.67 -5.08
N SER A 304 -16.58 -0.08 -6.23
CA SER A 304 -17.67 -0.46 -7.13
C SER A 304 -17.23 -0.34 -8.58
N TYR A 305 -17.80 -1.16 -9.42
CA TYR A 305 -17.54 -1.17 -10.85
C TYR A 305 -18.81 -1.54 -11.60
N GLU A 306 -19.22 -0.73 -12.57
CA GLU A 306 -20.35 -1.01 -13.43
C GLU A 306 -19.87 -1.69 -14.72
N TRP A 307 -20.50 -2.81 -15.07
CA TRP A 307 -20.16 -3.58 -16.24
C TRP A 307 -21.41 -4.16 -16.89
N THR A 308 -21.43 -4.21 -18.23
CA THR A 308 -22.52 -4.83 -19.00
C THR A 308 -22.04 -6.15 -19.58
N PRO A 309 -22.60 -7.29 -19.17
CA PRO A 309 -22.28 -8.59 -19.73
C PRO A 309 -22.58 -8.71 -21.22
N GLU A 310 -21.68 -9.30 -21.99
CA GLU A 310 -21.79 -9.39 -23.46
C GLU A 310 -22.59 -10.60 -23.93
N ILE A 311 -22.83 -11.59 -23.08
CA ILE A 311 -23.59 -12.81 -23.37
C ILE A 311 -24.49 -13.17 -22.20
N PRO A 312 -25.60 -13.90 -22.42
CA PRO A 312 -26.34 -14.52 -21.33
C PRO A 312 -25.62 -15.74 -20.76
N GLY A 313 -25.95 -16.11 -19.53
CA GLY A 313 -25.43 -17.29 -18.86
C GLY A 313 -24.84 -16.98 -17.47
N LYS A 314 -24.16 -17.97 -16.90
CA LYS A 314 -23.49 -17.83 -15.60
C LYS A 314 -22.14 -17.16 -15.76
N PHE A 315 -21.84 -16.19 -14.90
CA PHE A 315 -20.53 -15.57 -14.76
C PHE A 315 -19.98 -15.85 -13.36
N THR A 316 -18.68 -16.17 -13.28
CA THR A 316 -17.91 -16.10 -12.04
C THR A 316 -17.06 -14.84 -12.13
N VAL A 317 -17.14 -13.99 -11.11
CA VAL A 317 -16.39 -12.73 -11.01
C VAL A 317 -15.25 -12.91 -10.03
N PHE A 318 -14.05 -12.53 -10.43
CA PHE A 318 -12.87 -12.48 -9.59
C PHE A 318 -12.51 -11.03 -9.34
N ALA A 319 -12.26 -10.68 -8.08
CA ALA A 319 -11.69 -9.40 -7.70
C ALA A 319 -10.30 -9.64 -7.13
N THR A 320 -9.29 -9.09 -7.78
CA THR A 320 -7.88 -9.31 -7.42
C THR A 320 -7.24 -8.00 -7.01
N PHE A 321 -6.74 -7.96 -5.78
CA PHE A 321 -5.79 -6.98 -5.30
C PHE A 321 -4.39 -7.58 -5.42
N ALA A 322 -3.54 -7.01 -6.28
CA ALA A 322 -2.20 -7.54 -6.58
C ALA A 322 -1.20 -7.33 -5.43
N GLY A 323 -1.61 -6.62 -4.37
CA GLY A 323 -0.73 -6.18 -3.30
C GLY A 323 0.01 -4.89 -3.63
N THR A 324 0.70 -4.36 -2.64
CA THR A 324 1.58 -3.18 -2.72
C THR A 324 2.87 -3.45 -1.96
N ASN A 325 3.72 -2.45 -1.74
CA ASN A 325 4.84 -2.60 -0.81
C ASN A 325 4.37 -2.82 0.63
N GLY A 326 3.22 -2.24 1.01
CA GLY A 326 2.64 -2.36 2.35
C GLY A 326 1.77 -3.59 2.57
N TYR A 327 1.23 -4.22 1.52
CA TYR A 327 0.28 -5.32 1.65
C TYR A 327 0.58 -6.51 0.75
N TRP A 328 0.35 -7.72 1.27
CA TRP A 328 0.29 -8.93 0.47
C TRP A 328 -0.96 -8.94 -0.42
N PRO A 329 -0.92 -9.63 -1.57
CA PRO A 329 -2.06 -9.74 -2.46
C PRO A 329 -3.21 -10.53 -1.81
N SER A 330 -4.43 -10.23 -2.24
CA SER A 330 -5.64 -10.97 -1.88
C SER A 330 -6.63 -11.04 -3.04
N GLN A 331 -7.49 -12.04 -3.02
CA GLN A 331 -8.47 -12.29 -4.07
C GLN A 331 -9.77 -12.80 -3.48
N ALA A 332 -10.88 -12.49 -4.14
CA ALA A 332 -12.19 -13.03 -3.83
C ALA A 332 -12.94 -13.38 -5.11
N GLU A 333 -13.91 -14.27 -5.00
CA GLU A 333 -14.79 -14.65 -6.10
C GLU A 333 -16.26 -14.62 -5.70
N THR A 334 -17.13 -14.36 -6.67
CA THR A 334 -18.58 -14.48 -6.56
C THR A 334 -19.15 -14.92 -7.92
N ALA A 335 -20.43 -15.25 -7.96
CA ALA A 335 -21.08 -15.62 -9.22
C ALA A 335 -22.46 -15.00 -9.31
N PHE A 336 -22.90 -14.71 -10.55
CA PHE A 336 -24.26 -14.29 -10.86
C PHE A 336 -24.69 -14.85 -12.21
N THR A 337 -25.96 -14.69 -12.54
CA THR A 337 -26.52 -15.20 -13.80
C THR A 337 -27.13 -14.04 -14.60
N VAL A 338 -26.93 -14.08 -15.91
CA VAL A 338 -27.56 -13.18 -16.89
C VAL A 338 -28.59 -13.97 -17.67
N MET A 339 -29.83 -13.55 -17.62
CA MET A 339 -30.94 -14.19 -18.33
C MET A 339 -31.20 -13.46 -19.66
N GLN A 340 -31.55 -14.23 -20.69
CA GLN A 340 -32.08 -13.64 -21.92
C GLN A 340 -33.25 -12.72 -21.59
N ALA A 341 -33.26 -11.52 -22.13
CA ALA A 341 -34.43 -10.65 -21.99
C ALA A 341 -35.68 -11.40 -22.50
N PRO A 342 -36.82 -11.36 -21.79
CA PRO A 342 -38.05 -11.91 -22.31
C PRO A 342 -38.30 -11.35 -23.71
N GLU A 343 -38.64 -12.24 -24.67
CA GLU A 343 -39.11 -11.74 -25.97
C GLU A 343 -40.26 -10.80 -25.72
N ALA A 344 -40.21 -9.63 -26.36
CA ALA A 344 -41.29 -8.68 -26.28
C ALA A 344 -42.58 -9.41 -26.71
N THR A 345 -43.52 -9.57 -25.78
CA THR A 345 -44.84 -10.11 -26.12
C THR A 345 -45.38 -9.22 -27.23
N ALA A 346 -45.62 -9.82 -28.42
CA ALA A 346 -46.17 -9.08 -29.54
C ALA A 346 -47.40 -8.32 -29.02
N GLU A 347 -47.45 -7.00 -29.25
CA GLU A 347 -48.61 -6.22 -28.93
C GLU A 347 -49.82 -6.92 -29.54
N PRO A 348 -50.89 -7.18 -28.78
CA PRO A 348 -52.02 -7.87 -29.32
C PRO A 348 -52.50 -7.10 -30.53
N THR A 349 -52.48 -7.74 -31.72
CA THR A 349 -52.97 -7.15 -32.95
C THR A 349 -54.40 -6.64 -32.66
N PRO A 350 -54.69 -5.36 -32.85
CA PRO A 350 -56.00 -4.84 -32.54
C PRO A 350 -57.06 -5.70 -33.25
N MET A 351 -57.97 -6.31 -32.50
CA MET A 351 -59.04 -7.09 -33.09
C MET A 351 -59.77 -6.20 -34.09
N PRO A 352 -60.02 -6.70 -35.30
CA PRO A 352 -60.80 -5.93 -36.27
C PRO A 352 -62.15 -5.56 -35.59
N ALA A 353 -62.53 -4.28 -35.77
CA ALA A 353 -63.75 -3.76 -35.18
C ALA A 353 -64.93 -4.71 -35.48
N SER A 354 -65.68 -5.10 -34.48
CA SER A 354 -66.78 -6.01 -34.66
C SER A 354 -67.77 -5.40 -35.64
N MET A 355 -68.41 -6.24 -36.44
CA MET A 355 -69.51 -5.72 -37.39
C MET A 355 -70.55 -4.98 -36.60
N ALA A 356 -70.78 -5.29 -35.33
CA ALA A 356 -71.68 -4.51 -34.46
C ALA A 356 -71.17 -3.06 -34.24
N ASP A 357 -69.83 -2.88 -33.97
CA ASP A 357 -69.24 -1.56 -33.74
C ASP A 357 -69.29 -0.69 -35.04
N LEU A 358 -69.14 -1.38 -36.20
CA LEU A 358 -69.14 -0.70 -37.50
C LEU A 358 -70.49 -0.22 -37.91
N TYR A 359 -71.59 -0.93 -37.55
CA TYR A 359 -72.95 -0.64 -38.01
C TYR A 359 -73.91 -0.15 -36.91
N LEU A 360 -73.60 -0.36 -35.62
CA LEU A 360 -74.47 0.04 -34.52
C LEU A 360 -74.71 1.54 -34.48
N VAL A 361 -73.68 2.35 -34.57
CA VAL A 361 -73.78 3.82 -34.52
C VAL A 361 -74.45 4.38 -35.77
N PRO A 362 -74.02 3.99 -36.98
CA PRO A 362 -74.78 4.43 -38.20
C PRO A 362 -76.22 3.94 -38.18
N GLY A 363 -76.55 2.74 -37.73
CA GLY A 363 -77.90 2.20 -37.63
C GLY A 363 -78.74 3.02 -36.66
N ILE A 364 -78.29 3.39 -35.49
CA ILE A 364 -78.97 4.21 -34.51
C ILE A 364 -79.24 5.61 -35.12
N ILE A 365 -78.21 6.20 -35.73
CA ILE A 365 -78.35 7.51 -36.40
C ILE A 365 -79.47 7.43 -37.51
N GLY A 366 -79.46 6.35 -38.30
CA GLY A 366 -80.47 6.13 -39.34
C GLY A 366 -81.89 6.07 -38.75
N ILE A 367 -82.07 5.31 -37.65
CA ILE A 367 -83.38 5.24 -36.96
C ILE A 367 -83.78 6.57 -36.37
N ILE A 368 -82.93 7.33 -35.78
CA ILE A 368 -83.22 8.66 -35.23
C ILE A 368 -83.67 9.60 -36.34
N VAL A 369 -82.95 9.60 -37.46
CA VAL A 369 -83.34 10.43 -38.64
C VAL A 369 -84.73 10.02 -39.21
N ALA A 370 -84.94 8.68 -39.29
CA ALA A 370 -86.25 8.20 -39.78
C ALA A 370 -87.40 8.62 -38.85
N ILE A 371 -87.22 8.53 -37.51
CA ILE A 371 -88.21 8.99 -36.53
C ILE A 371 -88.45 10.49 -36.63
N ALA A 372 -87.39 11.29 -36.80
CA ALA A 372 -87.49 12.72 -36.94
C ALA A 372 -88.25 13.11 -38.23
N VAL A 373 -88.02 12.46 -39.37
CA VAL A 373 -88.66 12.66 -40.61
C VAL A 373 -90.16 12.30 -40.49
N VAL A 374 -90.51 11.16 -39.95
CA VAL A 374 -91.88 10.72 -39.71
C VAL A 374 -92.59 11.71 -38.77
N GLY A 375 -91.96 12.13 -37.70
CA GLY A 375 -92.50 13.13 -36.79
C GLY A 375 -92.77 14.48 -37.46
N ALA A 376 -91.86 14.94 -38.30
CA ALA A 376 -92.05 16.17 -39.09
C ALA A 376 -93.21 16.05 -40.06
N ILE A 377 -93.35 14.93 -40.74
CA ILE A 377 -94.48 14.65 -41.66
C ILE A 377 -95.80 14.64 -40.88
N ILE A 378 -95.86 13.99 -39.72
CA ILE A 378 -97.11 14.01 -38.91
C ILE A 378 -97.41 15.41 -38.42
N ILE A 379 -96.46 16.18 -37.98
CA ILE A 379 -96.71 17.60 -37.58
C ILE A 379 -97.23 18.45 -38.78
N LEU A 380 -96.67 18.28 -39.98
CA LEU A 380 -97.12 18.97 -41.18
C LEU A 380 -98.52 18.57 -41.58
N MET A 381 -98.85 17.27 -41.41
CA MET A 381 -100.25 16.82 -41.70
C MET A 381 -101.27 17.37 -40.70
N LEU A 382 -100.89 17.42 -39.43
CA LEU A 382 -101.71 17.96 -38.36
C LEU A 382 -101.92 19.51 -38.49
N ARG A 383 -100.95 20.18 -39.07
CA ARG A 383 -101.03 21.68 -39.32
C ARG A 383 -101.85 22.03 -40.52
N LYS A 384 -102.24 21.10 -41.42
CA LYS A 384 -103.10 21.30 -42.59
C LYS A 384 -104.58 20.93 -42.37
N ARG A 385 -104.98 20.55 -41.17
CA ARG A 385 -106.36 20.47 -40.69
C ARG A 385 -106.59 21.68 -39.80
#